data_ea31073c23537168fdb3bf7a63cc1760
#
_entry.id   ea31073c23537168fdb3bf7a63cc1760
#
_cell.length_a   1.000
_cell.length_b   1.000
_cell.length_c   1.000
_cell.angle_alpha   90.00
_cell.angle_beta   90.00
_cell.angle_gamma   90.00
#
_symmetry.space_group_name_H-M   'P 1'
#
loop_
_entity.id
_entity.type
_entity.pdbx_description
1 polymer ?
#
loop_
_entity_poly.entity_id
_entity_poly.type
_entity_poly.pdbx_seq_one_letter_code
_entity_poly.pdbx_strand_id
1 'polypeptide(L)'
;MDIKKGESTLNIMLISIIIVIVVSIGIDSVKKNEININNLGKLNKNNENQQEILLSKGDISLKEEESIRIEIQKLQEILNNELFILVNQNNKLEADYEPSTLAKADIPFEDYIECKKLDKRTNEAVMKMFDDALNQNINMIAVSGYRSYYVQENLYNSRIELKGLEKTRQYTAEPGASEHQTGLAIDIAETDYPYLDEGFENTDTFKWLVNNCYKYGFILRYQKGKENITGYNYEPWHFRYIGDIDIAKEIMERGICFEEYIQEVKSKIEKLKKSINWNY
;
A
#
# COMPACT_ATOMS: atom_id res chain seq x y z
N MET A 1 12.61 -1.52 -29.02
CA MET A 1 11.67 -0.44 -28.59
C MET A 1 11.66 -0.34 -27.05
N ASP A 2 12.88 -0.45 -26.42
CA ASP A 2 13.03 -0.65 -24.95
C ASP A 2 13.97 0.34 -24.25
N ILE A 3 14.17 1.53 -24.83
CA ILE A 3 15.07 2.55 -24.22
C ILE A 3 14.30 3.58 -23.35
N LYS A 4 12.97 3.73 -23.51
CA LYS A 4 12.18 4.74 -22.79
C LYS A 4 11.69 4.32 -21.37
N LYS A 5 11.72 3.04 -21.01
CA LYS A 5 11.28 2.59 -19.67
C LYS A 5 12.39 2.70 -18.62
N GLY A 6 13.65 2.63 -19.00
CA GLY A 6 14.79 2.75 -18.08
C GLY A 6 15.05 4.18 -17.58
N GLU A 7 14.69 5.19 -18.38
CA GLU A 7 14.93 6.60 -18.01
C GLU A 7 13.95 7.12 -16.97
N SER A 8 12.72 6.60 -16.91
CA SER A 8 11.71 7.04 -15.94
C SER A 8 12.04 6.59 -14.50
N THR A 9 12.42 5.34 -14.32
CA THR A 9 12.78 4.79 -12.99
C THR A 9 14.09 5.35 -12.47
N LEU A 10 15.08 5.58 -13.34
CA LEU A 10 16.35 6.19 -12.98
C LEU A 10 16.16 7.66 -12.56
N ASN A 11 15.26 8.40 -13.22
CA ASN A 11 14.94 9.78 -12.86
C ASN A 11 14.22 9.90 -11.51
N ILE A 12 13.31 8.99 -11.16
CA ILE A 12 12.62 8.98 -9.86
C ILE A 12 13.61 8.67 -8.73
N MET A 13 14.51 7.70 -8.92
CA MET A 13 15.55 7.37 -7.95
C MET A 13 16.58 8.50 -7.78
N LEU A 14 16.99 9.15 -8.88
CA LEU A 14 17.87 10.32 -8.83
C LEU A 14 17.22 11.52 -8.12
N ILE A 15 15.92 11.77 -8.34
CA ILE A 15 15.19 12.85 -7.68
C ILE A 15 15.11 12.58 -6.17
N SER A 16 14.86 11.34 -5.73
CA SER A 16 14.84 10.97 -4.31
C SER A 16 16.21 11.13 -3.64
N ILE A 17 17.28 10.76 -4.32
CA ILE A 17 18.67 10.90 -3.83
C ILE A 17 19.09 12.38 -3.81
N ILE A 18 18.70 13.16 -4.82
CA ILE A 18 19.01 14.61 -4.89
C ILE A 18 18.29 15.36 -3.76
N ILE A 19 17.05 15.02 -3.43
CA ILE A 19 16.30 15.64 -2.33
C ILE A 19 16.97 15.34 -0.98
N VAL A 20 17.42 14.12 -0.74
CA VAL A 20 18.15 13.75 0.49
C VAL A 20 19.49 14.47 0.58
N ILE A 21 20.21 14.61 -0.54
CA ILE A 21 21.51 15.31 -0.61
C ILE A 21 21.31 16.82 -0.40
N VAL A 22 20.28 17.44 -1.01
CA VAL A 22 20.01 18.87 -0.86
C VAL A 22 19.61 19.22 0.58
N VAL A 23 18.82 18.36 1.26
CA VAL A 23 18.47 18.54 2.67
C VAL A 23 19.70 18.39 3.58
N SER A 24 20.57 17.42 3.31
CA SER A 24 21.82 17.21 4.06
C SER A 24 22.82 18.36 3.88
N ILE A 25 22.98 18.86 2.66
CA ILE A 25 23.87 20.00 2.34
C ILE A 25 23.32 21.30 2.92
N GLY A 26 21.99 21.50 2.96
CA GLY A 26 21.34 22.66 3.59
C GLY A 26 21.60 22.74 5.09
N ILE A 27 21.60 21.62 5.80
CA ILE A 27 21.84 21.55 7.26
C ILE A 27 23.31 21.79 7.60
N ASP A 28 24.24 21.29 6.81
CA ASP A 28 25.68 21.52 7.04
C ASP A 28 26.15 22.93 6.65
N SER A 29 25.49 23.57 5.68
CA SER A 29 25.79 24.97 5.29
C SER A 29 25.36 25.97 6.35
N VAL A 30 24.32 25.68 7.14
CA VAL A 30 23.86 26.56 8.25
C VAL A 30 24.85 26.53 9.43
N LYS A 31 25.57 25.43 9.63
CA LYS A 31 26.57 25.31 10.74
C LYS A 31 27.94 25.89 10.44
N LYS A 32 28.25 26.28 9.20
CA LYS A 32 29.58 26.78 8.78
C LYS A 32 29.70 28.29 8.63
N ASN A 33 28.63 29.06 8.79
CA ASN A 33 28.69 30.52 8.65
C ASN A 33 28.60 31.26 10.00
N GLU A 34 29.56 31.04 10.92
CA GLU A 34 29.91 32.05 11.92
C GLU A 34 30.71 33.18 11.23
N ILE A 35 29.99 34.19 10.82
CA ILE A 35 30.60 35.40 10.25
C ILE A 35 31.17 36.24 11.35
N ASN A 36 32.49 36.35 11.36
CA ASN A 36 33.27 37.20 12.22
C ASN A 36 32.98 38.70 11.93
N ILE A 37 32.26 39.37 12.84
CA ILE A 37 31.86 40.79 12.75
C ILE A 37 33.03 41.67 13.21
N ASN A 38 34.03 41.81 12.38
CA ASN A 38 35.06 42.85 12.59
C ASN A 38 35.50 43.45 11.26
N ASN A 39 34.70 44.34 10.70
CA ASN A 39 35.14 45.41 9.81
C ASN A 39 33.99 46.36 9.46
N LEU A 40 33.79 47.36 10.31
CA LEU A 40 32.87 48.50 10.15
C LEU A 40 33.42 49.55 9.16
N GLY A 41 33.63 49.20 7.90
CA GLY A 41 34.23 50.11 6.93
C GLY A 41 33.79 50.02 5.47
N LYS A 42 32.76 49.21 5.12
CA LYS A 42 32.29 49.08 3.72
C LYS A 42 30.75 48.99 3.64
N LEU A 43 30.08 49.98 4.21
CA LEU A 43 28.64 49.95 4.48
C LEU A 43 27.69 50.09 3.28
N ASN A 44 28.13 50.47 2.08
CA ASN A 44 27.21 50.67 0.97
C ASN A 44 27.20 49.56 -0.13
N LYS A 45 28.25 48.75 -0.23
CA LYS A 45 28.22 47.59 -1.13
C LYS A 45 27.66 46.33 -0.48
N ASN A 46 27.61 46.29 0.86
CA ASN A 46 27.12 45.12 1.60
C ASN A 46 25.59 45.04 1.70
N ASN A 47 24.88 46.17 1.58
CA ASN A 47 23.40 46.15 1.67
C ASN A 47 22.73 45.51 0.41
N GLU A 48 23.27 45.78 -0.77
CA GLU A 48 22.75 45.13 -2.00
C GLU A 48 23.03 43.64 -2.01
N ASN A 49 24.24 43.20 -1.66
CA ASN A 49 24.60 41.80 -1.54
C ASN A 49 23.82 41.06 -0.42
N GLN A 50 23.56 41.74 0.72
CA GLN A 50 22.73 41.14 1.79
C GLN A 50 21.27 41.03 1.39
N GLN A 51 20.73 41.97 0.64
CA GLN A 51 19.37 41.95 0.13
C GLN A 51 19.18 40.86 -0.95
N GLU A 52 20.18 40.68 -1.83
CA GLU A 52 20.21 39.64 -2.83
C GLU A 52 20.36 38.23 -2.20
N ILE A 53 21.16 38.07 -1.15
CA ILE A 53 21.30 36.84 -0.36
C ILE A 53 20.02 36.55 0.44
N LEU A 54 19.34 37.55 0.98
CA LEU A 54 18.06 37.37 1.68
C LEU A 54 16.93 37.00 0.72
N LEU A 55 16.88 37.62 -0.48
CA LEU A 55 15.94 37.27 -1.53
C LEU A 55 16.21 35.87 -2.04
N SER A 56 17.46 35.51 -2.30
CA SER A 56 17.80 34.12 -2.74
C SER A 56 17.52 33.06 -1.69
N LYS A 57 17.72 33.36 -0.39
CA LYS A 57 17.34 32.48 0.72
C LYS A 57 15.81 32.35 0.84
N GLY A 58 15.09 33.48 0.67
CA GLY A 58 13.63 33.49 0.63
C GLY A 58 13.07 32.63 -0.52
N ASP A 59 13.64 32.73 -1.72
CA ASP A 59 13.26 31.97 -2.89
C ASP A 59 13.56 30.46 -2.74
N ILE A 60 14.66 30.10 -2.09
CA ILE A 60 15.00 28.71 -1.79
C ILE A 60 14.01 28.13 -0.77
N SER A 61 13.68 28.89 0.28
CA SER A 61 12.70 28.49 1.29
C SER A 61 11.30 28.28 0.71
N LEU A 62 10.85 29.16 -0.20
CA LEU A 62 9.57 29.05 -0.89
C LEU A 62 9.50 27.83 -1.82
N LYS A 63 10.57 27.54 -2.54
CA LYS A 63 10.66 26.34 -3.40
C LYS A 63 10.67 25.05 -2.59
N GLU A 64 11.35 25.07 -1.45
CA GLU A 64 11.41 23.91 -0.55
C GLU A 64 10.03 23.64 0.08
N GLU A 65 9.33 24.69 0.51
CA GLU A 65 7.96 24.58 1.02
C GLU A 65 6.99 24.06 -0.04
N GLU A 66 7.07 24.55 -1.27
CA GLU A 66 6.24 24.07 -2.39
C GLU A 66 6.50 22.60 -2.69
N SER A 67 7.75 22.17 -2.68
CA SER A 67 8.11 20.75 -2.86
C SER A 67 7.49 19.86 -1.77
N ILE A 68 7.51 20.33 -0.50
CA ILE A 68 6.88 19.60 0.61
C ILE A 68 5.35 19.55 0.43
N ARG A 69 4.72 20.63 -0.01
CA ARG A 69 3.27 20.65 -0.29
C ARG A 69 2.88 19.63 -1.37
N ILE A 70 3.66 19.56 -2.45
CA ILE A 70 3.45 18.57 -3.53
C ILE A 70 3.61 17.14 -2.97
N GLU A 71 4.59 16.89 -2.11
CA GLU A 71 4.78 15.58 -1.50
C GLU A 71 3.59 15.20 -0.58
N ILE A 72 3.12 16.14 0.25
CA ILE A 72 1.93 15.94 1.08
C ILE A 72 0.73 15.58 0.20
N GLN A 73 0.50 16.32 -0.88
CA GLN A 73 -0.61 16.06 -1.79
C GLN A 73 -0.54 14.65 -2.38
N LYS A 74 0.61 14.22 -2.87
CA LYS A 74 0.80 12.85 -3.40
C LYS A 74 0.50 11.78 -2.35
N LEU A 75 0.97 11.96 -1.12
CA LEU A 75 0.70 11.03 -0.03
C LEU A 75 -0.79 11.00 0.35
N GLN A 76 -1.47 12.14 0.30
CA GLN A 76 -2.91 12.21 0.52
C GLN A 76 -3.70 11.56 -0.61
N GLU A 77 -3.26 11.69 -1.86
CA GLU A 77 -3.86 10.98 -3.01
C GLU A 77 -3.79 9.46 -2.85
N ILE A 78 -2.68 8.92 -2.31
CA ILE A 78 -2.57 7.49 -1.96
C ILE A 78 -3.64 7.12 -0.94
N LEU A 79 -3.76 7.86 0.18
CA LEU A 79 -4.72 7.55 1.24
C LEU A 79 -6.19 7.72 0.82
N ASN A 80 -6.45 8.60 -0.15
CA ASN A 80 -7.79 8.87 -0.68
C ASN A 80 -8.18 7.93 -1.83
N ASN A 81 -7.23 7.15 -2.35
CA ASN A 81 -7.51 6.17 -3.38
C ASN A 81 -8.32 5.02 -2.77
N GLU A 82 -9.48 4.71 -3.35
CA GLU A 82 -10.34 3.62 -2.90
C GLU A 82 -9.68 2.24 -2.88
N LEU A 83 -8.61 2.03 -3.69
CA LEU A 83 -7.82 0.81 -3.66
C LEU A 83 -6.99 0.67 -2.36
N PHE A 84 -6.76 1.78 -1.66
CA PHE A 84 -6.05 1.83 -0.37
C PHE A 84 -6.99 1.85 0.85
N ILE A 85 -8.29 1.60 0.65
CA ILE A 85 -9.21 1.47 1.77
C ILE A 85 -8.74 0.38 2.72
N LEU A 86 -8.47 0.75 3.97
CA LEU A 86 -8.09 -0.19 5.02
C LEU A 86 -9.36 -0.73 5.68
N VAL A 87 -9.59 -2.03 5.54
CA VAL A 87 -10.71 -2.74 6.15
C VAL A 87 -10.18 -3.76 7.15
N ASN A 88 -10.60 -3.65 8.40
CA ASN A 88 -10.25 -4.57 9.49
C ASN A 88 -11.23 -4.38 10.66
N GLN A 89 -10.94 -4.98 11.81
CA GLN A 89 -11.79 -4.90 13.01
C GLN A 89 -12.03 -3.45 13.50
N ASN A 90 -11.10 -2.53 13.23
CA ASN A 90 -11.17 -1.12 13.65
C ASN A 90 -11.73 -0.19 12.55
N ASN A 91 -11.77 -0.66 11.32
CA ASN A 91 -12.20 0.08 10.14
C ASN A 91 -13.21 -0.78 9.37
N LYS A 92 -14.46 -0.78 9.85
CA LYS A 92 -15.52 -1.60 9.26
C LYS A 92 -16.25 -0.84 8.17
N LEU A 93 -16.67 -1.57 7.15
CA LEU A 93 -17.59 -1.09 6.12
C LEU A 93 -19.02 -1.15 6.61
N GLU A 94 -19.85 -0.25 6.11
CA GLU A 94 -21.30 -0.28 6.35
C GLU A 94 -21.96 -1.50 5.70
N ALA A 95 -23.12 -1.89 6.20
CA ALA A 95 -23.82 -3.09 5.73
C ALA A 95 -24.30 -2.97 4.28
N ASP A 96 -24.58 -1.77 3.82
CA ASP A 96 -25.02 -1.45 2.46
C ASP A 96 -23.87 -1.09 1.50
N TYR A 97 -22.62 -1.12 1.99
CA TYR A 97 -21.46 -0.90 1.12
C TYR A 97 -21.35 -2.01 0.10
N GLU A 98 -21.42 -1.66 -1.16
CA GLU A 98 -21.15 -2.51 -2.32
C GLU A 98 -20.28 -1.75 -3.33
N PRO A 99 -19.18 -2.37 -3.84
CA PRO A 99 -18.38 -1.73 -4.88
C PRO A 99 -19.21 -1.49 -6.15
N SER A 100 -19.12 -0.28 -6.70
CA SER A 100 -19.86 0.09 -7.93
C SER A 100 -19.37 -0.63 -9.19
N THR A 101 -18.21 -1.28 -9.12
CA THR A 101 -17.48 -1.84 -10.25
C THR A 101 -17.29 -3.36 -10.17
N LEU A 102 -18.21 -4.08 -9.51
CA LEU A 102 -18.15 -5.54 -9.46
C LEU A 102 -18.36 -6.16 -10.84
N ALA A 103 -17.45 -7.05 -11.23
CA ALA A 103 -17.49 -7.80 -12.47
C ALA A 103 -17.30 -9.29 -12.21
N LYS A 104 -17.89 -10.14 -13.07
CA LYS A 104 -17.61 -11.57 -13.05
C LYS A 104 -16.15 -11.80 -13.39
N ALA A 105 -15.46 -12.58 -12.56
CA ALA A 105 -14.09 -12.97 -12.81
C ALA A 105 -14.02 -14.17 -13.75
N ASP A 106 -13.18 -14.05 -14.79
CA ASP A 106 -12.95 -15.09 -15.78
C ASP A 106 -11.65 -15.84 -15.49
N ILE A 107 -11.61 -16.45 -14.30
CA ILE A 107 -10.52 -17.29 -13.80
C ILE A 107 -11.12 -18.58 -13.23
N PRO A 108 -10.33 -19.66 -13.05
CA PRO A 108 -10.78 -20.87 -12.37
C PRO A 108 -11.21 -20.57 -10.93
N PHE A 109 -12.40 -21.01 -10.56
CA PHE A 109 -12.93 -21.01 -9.19
C PHE A 109 -13.31 -22.42 -8.80
N GLU A 110 -13.21 -22.73 -7.51
CA GLU A 110 -13.81 -23.93 -6.96
C GLU A 110 -15.30 -24.01 -7.33
N ASP A 111 -15.79 -25.24 -7.62
CA ASP A 111 -17.13 -25.45 -8.18
C ASP A 111 -18.24 -25.00 -7.23
N TYR A 112 -18.02 -25.10 -5.92
CA TYR A 112 -19.01 -24.71 -4.89
C TYR A 112 -19.10 -23.20 -4.67
N ILE A 113 -18.26 -22.40 -5.33
CA ILE A 113 -18.28 -20.93 -5.19
C ILE A 113 -19.37 -20.34 -6.10
N GLU A 114 -20.43 -19.82 -5.49
CA GLU A 114 -21.56 -19.21 -6.19
C GLU A 114 -21.22 -17.82 -6.73
N CYS A 115 -20.56 -16.98 -5.90
CA CYS A 115 -20.21 -15.61 -6.26
C CYS A 115 -18.79 -15.51 -6.80
N LYS A 116 -18.66 -15.60 -8.12
CA LYS A 116 -17.39 -15.48 -8.85
C LYS A 116 -17.18 -14.03 -9.34
N LYS A 117 -17.21 -13.05 -8.42
CA LYS A 117 -17.06 -11.62 -8.74
C LYS A 117 -15.87 -11.01 -8.00
N LEU A 118 -15.29 -9.99 -8.60
CA LEU A 118 -14.28 -9.09 -8.02
C LEU A 118 -14.55 -7.65 -8.47
N ASP A 119 -13.92 -6.65 -7.85
CA ASP A 119 -13.81 -5.33 -8.44
C ASP A 119 -13.18 -5.45 -9.82
N LYS A 120 -13.63 -4.67 -10.80
CA LYS A 120 -13.18 -4.77 -12.18
C LYS A 120 -11.67 -4.68 -12.35
N ARG A 121 -11.02 -3.77 -11.59
CA ARG A 121 -9.55 -3.57 -11.63
C ARG A 121 -8.82 -4.77 -11.05
N THR A 122 -9.33 -5.32 -9.94
CA THR A 122 -8.83 -6.56 -9.33
C THR A 122 -8.96 -7.73 -10.30
N ASN A 123 -10.11 -7.83 -10.98
CA ASN A 123 -10.37 -8.87 -11.97
C ASN A 123 -9.37 -8.82 -13.14
N GLU A 124 -9.15 -7.63 -13.72
CA GLU A 124 -8.19 -7.44 -14.80
C GLU A 124 -6.75 -7.81 -14.38
N ALA A 125 -6.37 -7.51 -13.15
CA ALA A 125 -5.05 -7.81 -12.62
C ALA A 125 -4.89 -9.30 -12.29
N VAL A 126 -5.90 -9.93 -11.66
CA VAL A 126 -5.84 -11.34 -11.28
C VAL A 126 -5.86 -12.27 -12.50
N MET A 127 -6.60 -11.92 -13.55
CA MET A 127 -6.58 -12.67 -14.82
C MET A 127 -5.16 -12.77 -15.38
N LYS A 128 -4.44 -11.63 -15.46
CA LYS A 128 -3.05 -11.63 -15.91
C LYS A 128 -2.14 -12.46 -15.00
N MET A 129 -2.36 -12.37 -13.69
CA MET A 129 -1.58 -13.13 -12.71
C MET A 129 -1.80 -14.65 -12.89
N PHE A 130 -3.04 -15.07 -13.09
CA PHE A 130 -3.37 -16.49 -13.34
C PHE A 130 -2.81 -17.00 -14.67
N ASP A 131 -2.93 -16.20 -15.74
CA ASP A 131 -2.38 -16.55 -17.07
C ASP A 131 -0.85 -16.68 -17.02
N ASP A 132 -0.15 -15.76 -16.37
CA ASP A 132 1.31 -15.80 -16.26
C ASP A 132 1.81 -16.95 -15.37
N ALA A 133 1.04 -17.33 -14.33
CA ALA A 133 1.31 -18.50 -13.51
C ALA A 133 1.11 -19.79 -14.31
N LEU A 134 0.00 -19.90 -15.04
CA LEU A 134 -0.30 -21.06 -15.88
C LEU A 134 0.77 -21.28 -16.94
N ASN A 135 1.28 -20.22 -17.57
CA ASN A 135 2.41 -20.27 -18.52
C ASN A 135 3.70 -20.81 -17.90
N GLN A 136 3.80 -20.84 -16.56
CA GLN A 136 4.90 -21.38 -15.80
C GLN A 136 4.57 -22.74 -15.14
N ASN A 137 3.45 -23.37 -15.54
CA ASN A 137 2.91 -24.62 -15.00
C ASN A 137 2.50 -24.52 -13.51
N ILE A 138 2.10 -23.33 -13.06
CA ILE A 138 1.51 -23.11 -11.73
C ILE A 138 -0.01 -23.06 -11.89
N ASN A 139 -0.70 -24.04 -11.33
CA ASN A 139 -2.14 -24.22 -11.49
C ASN A 139 -2.88 -23.65 -10.27
N MET A 140 -3.33 -22.40 -10.39
CA MET A 140 -4.08 -21.70 -9.34
C MET A 140 -5.59 -21.91 -9.48
N ILE A 141 -6.29 -21.90 -8.36
CA ILE A 141 -7.74 -21.87 -8.28
C ILE A 141 -8.18 -20.82 -7.24
N ALA A 142 -9.21 -20.06 -7.55
CA ALA A 142 -9.79 -19.12 -6.61
C ALA A 142 -10.81 -19.82 -5.72
N VAL A 143 -10.77 -19.55 -4.41
CA VAL A 143 -11.65 -20.15 -3.40
C VAL A 143 -12.62 -19.12 -2.81
N SER A 144 -12.33 -17.83 -2.92
CA SER A 144 -13.22 -16.77 -2.49
C SER A 144 -12.89 -15.47 -3.23
N GLY A 145 -13.91 -14.75 -3.69
CA GLY A 145 -13.82 -13.41 -4.25
C GLY A 145 -14.67 -12.42 -3.44
N TYR A 146 -15.48 -11.60 -4.10
CA TYR A 146 -16.41 -10.69 -3.42
C TYR A 146 -17.39 -11.44 -2.52
N ARG A 147 -17.59 -10.91 -1.32
CA ARG A 147 -18.52 -11.43 -0.32
C ARG A 147 -19.24 -10.27 0.35
N SER A 148 -20.56 -10.18 0.14
CA SER A 148 -21.35 -9.09 0.75
C SER A 148 -21.36 -9.18 2.28
N TYR A 149 -21.75 -8.07 2.93
CA TYR A 149 -21.93 -8.00 4.37
C TYR A 149 -22.78 -9.16 4.90
N TYR A 150 -23.94 -9.40 4.29
CA TYR A 150 -24.90 -10.40 4.76
C TYR A 150 -24.39 -11.85 4.56
N VAL A 151 -23.62 -12.09 3.50
CA VAL A 151 -22.96 -13.38 3.30
C VAL A 151 -21.87 -13.60 4.35
N GLN A 152 -21.12 -12.53 4.69
CA GLN A 152 -20.13 -12.57 5.78
C GLN A 152 -20.79 -12.79 7.14
N GLU A 153 -21.92 -12.16 7.42
CA GLU A 153 -22.69 -12.34 8.65
C GLU A 153 -23.15 -13.77 8.84
N ASN A 154 -23.73 -14.37 7.80
CA ASN A 154 -24.15 -15.78 7.82
C ASN A 154 -22.95 -16.72 8.06
N LEU A 155 -21.84 -16.48 7.37
CA LEU A 155 -20.61 -17.25 7.54
C LEU A 155 -20.06 -17.13 8.98
N TYR A 156 -20.00 -15.92 9.51
CA TYR A 156 -19.50 -15.65 10.86
C TYR A 156 -20.36 -16.33 11.92
N ASN A 157 -21.69 -16.17 11.84
CA ASN A 157 -22.63 -16.79 12.76
C ASN A 157 -22.57 -18.32 12.72
N SER A 158 -22.56 -18.91 11.54
CA SER A 158 -22.41 -20.37 11.38
C SER A 158 -21.10 -20.88 11.98
N ARG A 159 -20.01 -20.11 11.88
CA ARG A 159 -18.73 -20.50 12.49
C ARG A 159 -18.75 -20.35 14.02
N ILE A 160 -19.48 -19.36 14.57
CA ILE A 160 -19.70 -19.25 16.02
C ILE A 160 -20.43 -20.50 16.55
N GLU A 161 -21.48 -20.93 15.87
CA GLU A 161 -22.22 -22.13 16.24
C GLU A 161 -21.36 -23.39 16.24
N LEU A 162 -20.46 -23.51 15.25
CA LEU A 162 -19.61 -24.69 15.07
C LEU A 162 -18.37 -24.71 15.97
N LYS A 163 -17.72 -23.56 16.19
CA LYS A 163 -16.37 -23.48 16.79
C LYS A 163 -16.30 -22.60 18.05
N GLY A 164 -17.37 -21.86 18.37
CA GLY A 164 -17.42 -20.86 19.40
C GLY A 164 -16.82 -19.52 18.99
N LEU A 165 -17.19 -18.45 19.72
CA LEU A 165 -16.85 -17.05 19.39
C LEU A 165 -15.33 -16.82 19.32
N GLU A 166 -14.58 -17.29 20.34
CA GLU A 166 -13.14 -17.02 20.44
C GLU A 166 -12.34 -17.60 19.26
N LYS A 167 -12.66 -18.84 18.85
CA LYS A 167 -12.02 -19.45 17.67
C LYS A 167 -12.45 -18.78 16.36
N THR A 168 -13.72 -18.36 16.28
CA THR A 168 -14.23 -17.71 15.07
C THR A 168 -13.52 -16.40 14.83
N ARG A 169 -13.33 -15.56 15.85
CA ARG A 169 -12.65 -14.26 15.74
C ARG A 169 -11.21 -14.34 15.22
N GLN A 170 -10.53 -15.47 15.47
CA GLN A 170 -9.15 -15.68 15.02
C GLN A 170 -9.00 -15.93 13.53
N TYR A 171 -10.04 -16.49 12.89
CA TYR A 171 -9.99 -16.97 11.49
C TYR A 171 -11.11 -16.45 10.61
N THR A 172 -12.00 -15.61 11.15
CA THR A 172 -13.14 -15.12 10.38
C THR A 172 -13.43 -13.68 10.79
N ALA A 173 -13.36 -12.80 9.82
CA ALA A 173 -13.71 -11.40 10.03
C ALA A 173 -15.18 -11.26 10.45
N GLU A 174 -15.43 -10.35 11.38
CA GLU A 174 -16.80 -9.89 11.68
C GLU A 174 -17.43 -9.22 10.44
N PRO A 175 -18.76 -9.19 10.32
CA PRO A 175 -19.43 -8.47 9.25
C PRO A 175 -18.95 -7.01 9.18
N GLY A 176 -18.66 -6.54 7.98
CA GLY A 176 -18.05 -5.24 7.72
C GLY A 176 -16.53 -5.18 7.86
N ALA A 177 -15.91 -6.12 8.59
CA ALA A 177 -14.46 -6.17 8.80
C ALA A 177 -13.70 -7.02 7.79
N SER A 178 -14.39 -7.59 6.80
CA SER A 178 -13.81 -8.44 5.75
C SER A 178 -13.44 -7.65 4.51
N GLU A 179 -12.19 -7.75 4.05
CA GLU A 179 -11.75 -7.13 2.78
C GLU A 179 -12.47 -7.69 1.56
N HIS A 180 -13.03 -8.90 1.62
CA HIS A 180 -13.84 -9.47 0.54
C HIS A 180 -15.06 -8.61 0.19
N GLN A 181 -15.59 -7.81 1.13
CA GLN A 181 -16.69 -6.89 0.86
C GLN A 181 -16.29 -5.76 -0.08
N THR A 182 -14.99 -5.46 -0.22
CA THR A 182 -14.49 -4.45 -1.17
C THR A 182 -14.36 -4.97 -2.60
N GLY A 183 -14.40 -6.29 -2.81
CA GLY A 183 -14.02 -6.91 -4.09
C GLY A 183 -12.54 -6.82 -4.43
N LEU A 184 -11.71 -6.29 -3.51
CA LEU A 184 -10.26 -6.12 -3.70
C LEU A 184 -9.45 -7.29 -3.12
N ALA A 185 -10.08 -8.26 -2.47
CA ALA A 185 -9.43 -9.44 -1.90
C ALA A 185 -9.84 -10.70 -2.64
N ILE A 186 -8.91 -11.64 -2.73
CA ILE A 186 -9.11 -12.97 -3.31
C ILE A 186 -8.36 -14.01 -2.48
N ASP A 187 -9.03 -15.12 -2.20
CA ASP A 187 -8.40 -16.31 -1.64
C ASP A 187 -8.01 -17.26 -2.79
N ILE A 188 -6.73 -17.61 -2.83
CA ILE A 188 -6.13 -18.43 -3.88
C ILE A 188 -5.58 -19.72 -3.26
N ALA A 189 -5.80 -20.85 -3.94
CA ALA A 189 -5.23 -22.13 -3.59
C ALA A 189 -4.52 -22.75 -4.81
N GLU A 190 -3.88 -23.90 -4.61
CA GLU A 190 -3.38 -24.74 -5.70
C GLU A 190 -4.45 -25.75 -6.09
N THR A 191 -4.60 -26.05 -7.38
CA THR A 191 -5.66 -26.96 -7.87
C THR A 191 -5.61 -28.33 -7.19
N ASP A 192 -4.41 -28.85 -6.92
CA ASP A 192 -4.21 -30.14 -6.26
C ASP A 192 -4.18 -30.01 -4.72
N TYR A 193 -4.24 -28.79 -4.18
CA TYR A 193 -4.31 -28.49 -2.75
C TYR A 193 -5.32 -27.34 -2.50
N PRO A 194 -6.62 -27.59 -2.63
CA PRO A 194 -7.67 -26.55 -2.55
C PRO A 194 -8.05 -26.20 -1.10
N TYR A 195 -7.12 -26.33 -0.16
CA TYR A 195 -7.36 -26.06 1.26
C TYR A 195 -6.84 -24.69 1.67
N LEU A 196 -7.68 -23.94 2.41
CA LEU A 196 -7.32 -22.66 3.01
C LEU A 196 -6.79 -22.89 4.43
N ASP A 197 -5.58 -23.41 4.52
CA ASP A 197 -4.86 -23.61 5.78
C ASP A 197 -3.36 -23.26 5.62
N GLU A 198 -2.62 -23.30 6.71
CA GLU A 198 -1.18 -22.95 6.70
C GLU A 198 -0.34 -23.91 5.84
N GLY A 199 -0.84 -25.11 5.51
CA GLY A 199 -0.17 -26.06 4.63
C GLY A 199 0.01 -25.52 3.20
N PHE A 200 -0.84 -24.59 2.76
CA PHE A 200 -0.71 -23.92 1.46
C PHE A 200 0.66 -23.22 1.29
N GLU A 201 1.30 -22.77 2.38
CA GLU A 201 2.64 -22.17 2.30
C GLU A 201 3.72 -23.09 1.71
N ASN A 202 3.49 -24.39 1.72
CA ASN A 202 4.44 -25.38 1.20
C ASN A 202 4.26 -25.67 -0.29
N THR A 203 3.18 -25.21 -0.92
CA THR A 203 2.87 -25.43 -2.34
C THR A 203 3.76 -24.59 -3.27
N ASP A 204 3.87 -25.00 -4.51
CA ASP A 204 4.60 -24.24 -5.52
C ASP A 204 3.82 -23.00 -5.94
N THR A 205 2.49 -23.04 -5.88
CA THR A 205 1.61 -21.89 -6.07
C THR A 205 1.89 -20.78 -5.07
N PHE A 206 1.97 -21.08 -3.78
CA PHE A 206 2.29 -20.05 -2.78
C PHE A 206 3.67 -19.45 -3.00
N LYS A 207 4.69 -20.28 -3.23
CA LYS A 207 6.07 -19.81 -3.51
C LYS A 207 6.12 -18.89 -4.73
N TRP A 208 5.34 -19.21 -5.77
CA TRP A 208 5.23 -18.35 -6.94
C TRP A 208 4.52 -17.04 -6.59
N LEU A 209 3.40 -17.09 -5.88
CA LEU A 209 2.61 -15.91 -5.49
C LEU A 209 3.42 -14.91 -4.67
N VAL A 210 4.13 -15.33 -3.63
CA VAL A 210 4.91 -14.40 -2.78
C VAL A 210 6.05 -13.72 -3.53
N ASN A 211 6.55 -14.34 -4.61
CA ASN A 211 7.61 -13.77 -5.44
C ASN A 211 7.08 -12.94 -6.63
N ASN A 212 5.78 -12.99 -6.92
CA ASN A 212 5.25 -12.40 -8.15
C ASN A 212 4.01 -11.55 -7.97
N CYS A 213 3.19 -11.72 -6.92
CA CYS A 213 1.90 -11.06 -6.77
C CYS A 213 1.99 -9.53 -6.85
N TYR A 214 3.06 -8.94 -6.32
CA TYR A 214 3.29 -7.49 -6.38
C TYR A 214 3.37 -6.94 -7.81
N LYS A 215 3.82 -7.75 -8.79
CA LYS A 215 3.90 -7.35 -10.21
C LYS A 215 2.53 -7.07 -10.83
N TYR A 216 1.49 -7.55 -10.17
CA TYR A 216 0.09 -7.36 -10.53
C TYR A 216 -0.64 -6.44 -9.56
N GLY A 217 0.07 -5.77 -8.65
CA GLY A 217 -0.49 -4.88 -7.66
C GLY A 217 -1.14 -5.57 -6.46
N PHE A 218 -0.81 -6.84 -6.19
CA PHE A 218 -1.28 -7.58 -5.02
C PHE A 218 -0.22 -7.66 -3.93
N ILE A 219 -0.68 -7.79 -2.69
CA ILE A 219 0.14 -8.09 -1.51
C ILE A 219 -0.39 -9.33 -0.80
N LEU A 220 0.50 -10.11 -0.16
CA LEU A 220 0.11 -11.08 0.85
C LEU A 220 -0.37 -10.31 2.08
N ARG A 221 -1.66 -10.39 2.37
CA ARG A 221 -2.31 -9.46 3.31
C ARG A 221 -2.02 -9.75 4.78
N TYR A 222 -2.11 -11.00 5.17
CA TYR A 222 -1.97 -11.43 6.56
C TYR A 222 -0.71 -12.28 6.71
N GLN A 223 0.41 -11.59 6.94
CA GLN A 223 1.74 -12.18 7.00
C GLN A 223 2.02 -12.81 8.37
N LYS A 224 2.84 -13.84 8.39
CA LYS A 224 3.30 -14.52 9.61
C LYS A 224 4.05 -13.55 10.55
N GLY A 225 3.66 -13.54 11.82
CA GLY A 225 4.24 -12.64 12.83
C GLY A 225 3.67 -11.22 12.85
N LYS A 226 2.59 -10.97 12.09
CA LYS A 226 1.88 -9.68 12.05
C LYS A 226 0.48 -9.73 12.67
N GLU A 227 0.11 -10.82 13.31
CA GLU A 227 -1.22 -11.08 13.86
C GLU A 227 -1.65 -10.02 14.89
N ASN A 228 -0.71 -9.55 15.71
CA ASN A 228 -0.97 -8.48 16.69
C ASN A 228 -1.28 -7.10 16.06
N ILE A 229 -0.92 -6.89 14.81
CA ILE A 229 -1.13 -5.63 14.07
C ILE A 229 -2.37 -5.73 13.21
N THR A 230 -2.49 -6.82 12.45
CA THR A 230 -3.62 -7.03 11.53
C THR A 230 -4.90 -7.44 12.25
N GLY A 231 -4.78 -8.10 13.43
CA GLY A 231 -5.88 -8.68 14.18
C GLY A 231 -6.37 -10.02 13.62
N TYR A 232 -5.68 -10.58 12.61
CA TYR A 232 -5.98 -11.86 11.98
C TYR A 232 -4.76 -12.77 12.03
N ASN A 233 -5.01 -14.08 12.09
CA ASN A 233 -3.95 -15.06 11.98
C ASN A 233 -3.30 -15.02 10.59
N TYR A 234 -2.16 -15.71 10.46
CA TYR A 234 -1.49 -15.90 9.19
C TYR A 234 -2.41 -16.61 8.19
N GLU A 235 -2.59 -16.01 7.02
CA GLU A 235 -3.43 -16.53 5.93
C GLU A 235 -2.64 -16.53 4.61
N PRO A 236 -1.89 -17.60 4.30
CA PRO A 236 -1.07 -17.68 3.08
C PRO A 236 -1.88 -17.61 1.79
N TRP A 237 -3.17 -17.88 1.84
CA TRP A 237 -4.08 -17.85 0.69
C TRP A 237 -4.64 -16.47 0.38
N HIS A 238 -4.64 -15.50 1.33
CA HIS A 238 -5.37 -14.24 1.22
C HIS A 238 -4.50 -13.14 0.59
N PHE A 239 -4.85 -12.75 -0.63
CA PHE A 239 -4.17 -11.69 -1.38
C PHE A 239 -5.06 -10.47 -1.55
N ARG A 240 -4.49 -9.29 -1.27
CA ARG A 240 -5.17 -8.00 -1.39
C ARG A 240 -4.61 -7.21 -2.58
N TYR A 241 -5.50 -6.76 -3.45
CA TYR A 241 -5.18 -5.84 -4.54
C TYR A 241 -5.12 -4.39 -4.04
N ILE A 242 -4.04 -3.70 -4.31
CA ILE A 242 -3.85 -2.27 -4.03
C ILE A 242 -3.55 -1.44 -5.29
N GLY A 243 -3.40 -2.09 -6.44
CA GLY A 243 -3.29 -1.48 -7.76
C GLY A 243 -1.97 -0.80 -8.09
N ASP A 244 -1.17 -0.44 -7.09
CA ASP A 244 0.13 0.18 -7.26
C ASP A 244 1.24 -0.86 -7.13
N ILE A 245 1.95 -1.11 -8.25
CA ILE A 245 2.99 -2.14 -8.34
C ILE A 245 4.22 -1.79 -7.49
N ASP A 246 4.60 -0.52 -7.45
CA ASP A 246 5.78 -0.08 -6.71
C ASP A 246 5.52 -0.15 -5.20
N ILE A 247 4.34 0.27 -4.76
CA ILE A 247 3.93 0.17 -3.35
C ILE A 247 3.74 -1.29 -2.94
N ALA A 248 3.11 -2.12 -3.78
CA ALA A 248 2.97 -3.55 -3.52
C ALA A 248 4.33 -4.22 -3.36
N LYS A 249 5.27 -3.90 -4.25
CA LYS A 249 6.65 -4.38 -4.16
C LYS A 249 7.34 -3.94 -2.88
N GLU A 250 7.22 -2.65 -2.52
CA GLU A 250 7.79 -2.11 -1.28
C GLU A 250 7.27 -2.86 -0.05
N ILE A 251 5.94 -3.05 0.06
CA ILE A 251 5.30 -3.77 1.17
C ILE A 251 5.84 -5.21 1.26
N MET A 252 5.88 -5.92 0.13
CA MET A 252 6.32 -7.31 0.08
C MET A 252 7.81 -7.47 0.39
N GLU A 253 8.69 -6.64 -0.18
CA GLU A 253 10.15 -6.70 0.05
C GLU A 253 10.54 -6.31 1.48
N ARG A 254 9.83 -5.34 2.09
CA ARG A 254 10.07 -4.92 3.47
C ARG A 254 9.44 -5.86 4.51
N GLY A 255 8.55 -6.76 4.10
CA GLY A 255 7.82 -7.64 5.02
C GLY A 255 6.97 -6.87 6.03
N ILE A 256 6.38 -5.75 5.63
CA ILE A 256 5.45 -4.97 6.44
C ILE A 256 4.00 -5.30 6.06
N CYS A 257 3.07 -5.20 7.01
CA CYS A 257 1.66 -5.35 6.70
C CYS A 257 1.03 -4.03 6.20
N PHE A 258 -0.16 -4.12 5.65
CA PHE A 258 -0.83 -2.96 5.05
C PHE A 258 -1.13 -1.87 6.08
N GLU A 259 -1.46 -2.23 7.33
CA GLU A 259 -1.63 -1.32 8.45
C GLU A 259 -0.37 -0.49 8.72
N GLU A 260 0.80 -1.14 8.74
CA GLU A 260 2.09 -0.47 8.96
C GLU A 260 2.35 0.54 7.84
N TYR A 261 2.16 0.15 6.59
CA TYR A 261 2.33 1.05 5.45
C TYR A 261 1.42 2.29 5.54
N ILE A 262 0.12 2.09 5.76
CA ILE A 262 -0.85 3.19 5.90
C ILE A 262 -0.46 4.11 7.07
N GLN A 263 -0.01 3.57 8.19
CA GLN A 263 0.43 4.34 9.35
C GLN A 263 1.71 5.13 9.07
N GLU A 264 2.65 4.57 8.32
CA GLU A 264 3.86 5.28 7.89
C GLU A 264 3.52 6.47 6.99
N VAL A 265 2.63 6.28 6.00
CA VAL A 265 2.16 7.37 5.12
C VAL A 265 1.50 8.48 5.94
N LYS A 266 0.58 8.16 6.86
CA LYS A 266 -0.06 9.13 7.75
C LYS A 266 0.97 9.89 8.60
N SER A 267 1.92 9.16 9.20
CA SER A 267 2.97 9.75 10.03
C SER A 267 3.90 10.67 9.25
N LYS A 268 4.19 10.31 8.00
CA LYS A 268 5.00 11.13 7.09
C LYS A 268 4.29 12.43 6.73
N ILE A 269 3.00 12.38 6.40
CA ILE A 269 2.17 13.58 6.15
C ILE A 269 2.23 14.52 7.35
N GLU A 270 2.01 14.01 8.57
CA GLU A 270 2.02 14.82 9.78
C GLU A 270 3.40 15.47 10.06
N LYS A 271 4.49 14.75 9.81
CA LYS A 271 5.85 15.30 9.93
C LYS A 271 6.10 16.42 8.92
N LEU A 272 5.70 16.20 7.66
CA LEU A 272 5.87 17.19 6.59
C LEU A 272 5.03 18.45 6.86
N LYS A 273 3.77 18.32 7.30
CA LYS A 273 2.93 19.45 7.69
C LYS A 273 3.55 20.27 8.80
N LYS A 274 4.12 19.62 9.82
CA LYS A 274 4.81 20.32 10.91
C LYS A 274 6.05 21.09 10.45
N SER A 275 6.79 20.57 9.46
CA SER A 275 8.02 21.21 8.96
C SER A 275 7.77 22.54 8.25
N ILE A 276 6.60 22.75 7.66
CA ILE A 276 6.21 23.98 6.95
C ILE A 276 5.14 24.80 7.68
N ASN A 277 4.92 24.53 8.98
CA ASN A 277 3.88 25.22 9.78
C ASN A 277 2.52 25.27 9.06
N TRP A 278 2.12 24.15 8.44
CA TRP A 278 0.86 24.04 7.72
C TRP A 278 -0.32 24.22 8.68
N ASN A 279 -0.83 25.46 8.75
CA ASN A 279 -2.05 25.76 9.46
C ASN A 279 -3.24 25.64 8.47
N TYR A 280 -4.28 24.93 8.87
CA TYR A 280 -5.56 24.85 8.15
C TYR A 280 -6.31 26.17 8.29
#